data_7c7fad581c9930a75fa8812372f72b16
#
_entry.id   7c7fad581c9930a75fa8812372f72b16
#
_cell.length_a   1.000
_cell.length_b   1.000
_cell.length_c   1.000
_cell.angle_alpha   90.00
_cell.angle_beta   90.00
_cell.angle_gamma   90.00
#
_symmetry.space_group_name_H-M   'P 1'
#
loop_
_entity.id
_entity.type
_entity.pdbx_description
1 polymer ?
#
loop_
_entity_poly.entity_id
_entity_poly.type
_entity_poly.pdbx_seq_one_letter_code
_entity_poly.pdbx_strand_id
1 'polypeptide(L)'
;HLGKTNLTLDFTPQGIRQADMTVDKLVYQEADQKKRIQFNDIKAMAEYQPIKEWDLLSTGQQWIAAGETSIEETDEQGKTNLLTVKNWKIDLNTVRKEAFLDLAMNLNLEGTQLNQIHFGDLNLNTAFNHLDGETLNQVLHAKFAQTEDAPLTDAEIALLRKFFDKQPQFAFHPMLTTQAGKLAADIDVAVATSDLATLSRGKIFSLFHHFIFKVNADKAALVEVASAAEQISEKVEKTQADRTAEMKVNDS
;
A
#
# COMPACT_ATOMS: atom_id res chain seq x y z
N HIS A 1 -19.58 -5.36 -14.29
CA HIS A 1 -20.29 -6.62 -14.03
C HIS A 1 -19.82 -7.20 -12.71
N LEU A 2 -20.78 -7.58 -11.85
CA LEU A 2 -20.54 -8.23 -10.55
C LEU A 2 -21.05 -9.67 -10.65
N GLY A 3 -20.20 -10.63 -10.31
CA GLY A 3 -20.54 -12.04 -10.21
C GLY A 3 -21.30 -12.38 -8.93
N LYS A 4 -21.42 -13.67 -8.63
CA LYS A 4 -22.05 -14.11 -7.39
C LYS A 4 -21.32 -13.54 -6.19
N THR A 5 -22.08 -12.93 -5.29
CA THR A 5 -21.57 -12.28 -4.08
C THR A 5 -22.25 -12.87 -2.86
N ASN A 6 -21.46 -13.24 -1.84
CA ASN A 6 -21.98 -13.61 -0.54
C ASN A 6 -21.38 -12.64 0.49
N LEU A 7 -22.21 -12.18 1.41
CA LEU A 7 -21.81 -11.34 2.53
C LEU A 7 -22.42 -11.91 3.80
N THR A 8 -21.58 -12.18 4.79
CA THR A 8 -21.98 -12.60 6.13
C THR A 8 -21.55 -11.55 7.12
N LEU A 9 -22.47 -11.10 7.95
CA LEU A 9 -22.20 -10.12 9.01
C LEU A 9 -22.58 -10.70 10.35
N ASP A 10 -21.70 -10.60 11.32
CA ASP A 10 -21.96 -10.92 12.72
C ASP A 10 -21.99 -9.62 13.54
N PHE A 11 -23.06 -9.45 14.31
CA PHE A 11 -23.33 -8.23 15.05
C PHE A 11 -23.30 -8.48 16.55
N THR A 12 -22.79 -7.50 17.28
CA THR A 12 -22.92 -7.37 18.72
C THR A 12 -23.71 -6.10 19.04
N PRO A 13 -24.13 -5.88 20.29
CA PRO A 13 -24.72 -4.60 20.71
C PRO A 13 -23.82 -3.38 20.45
N GLN A 14 -22.50 -3.59 20.30
CA GLN A 14 -21.49 -2.56 20.04
C GLN A 14 -21.26 -2.31 18.53
N GLY A 15 -21.87 -3.09 17.65
CA GLY A 15 -21.72 -2.97 16.21
C GLY A 15 -21.32 -4.27 15.53
N ILE A 16 -20.73 -4.15 14.33
CA ILE A 16 -20.25 -5.30 13.57
C ILE A 16 -18.98 -5.84 14.24
N ARG A 17 -19.02 -7.14 14.60
CA ARG A 17 -17.87 -7.87 15.15
C ARG A 17 -17.05 -8.52 14.03
N GLN A 18 -17.73 -9.11 13.07
CA GLN A 18 -17.10 -9.80 11.96
C GLN A 18 -17.88 -9.57 10.66
N ALA A 19 -17.15 -9.43 9.57
CA ALA A 19 -17.69 -9.39 8.22
C ALA A 19 -16.87 -10.30 7.32
N ASP A 20 -17.55 -11.18 6.58
CA ASP A 20 -16.92 -12.06 5.58
C ASP A 20 -17.59 -11.79 4.22
N MET A 21 -16.78 -11.63 3.18
CA MET A 21 -17.27 -11.39 1.82
C MET A 21 -16.54 -12.30 0.83
N THR A 22 -17.31 -12.83 -0.11
CA THR A 22 -16.78 -13.50 -1.30
C THR A 22 -17.44 -12.97 -2.55
N VAL A 23 -16.66 -12.75 -3.62
CA VAL A 23 -17.14 -12.35 -4.94
C VAL A 23 -16.41 -13.19 -5.98
N ASP A 24 -17.16 -13.99 -6.76
CA ASP A 24 -16.56 -14.87 -7.76
C ASP A 24 -15.81 -14.08 -8.84
N LYS A 25 -16.41 -12.96 -9.27
CA LYS A 25 -15.85 -12.12 -10.33
C LYS A 25 -16.34 -10.68 -10.23
N LEU A 26 -15.44 -9.73 -10.37
CA LEU A 26 -15.74 -8.30 -10.54
C LEU A 26 -15.07 -7.80 -11.82
N VAL A 27 -15.84 -7.21 -12.72
CA VAL A 27 -15.31 -6.59 -13.94
C VAL A 27 -15.76 -5.14 -14.00
N TYR A 28 -14.81 -4.25 -14.07
CA TYR A 28 -14.97 -2.85 -14.42
C TYR A 28 -14.51 -2.64 -15.87
N GLN A 29 -15.32 -1.96 -16.67
CA GLN A 29 -15.03 -1.61 -18.06
C GLN A 29 -15.38 -0.15 -18.24
N GLU A 30 -14.46 0.65 -18.77
CA GLU A 30 -14.77 2.04 -19.17
C GLU A 30 -15.72 2.08 -20.38
N ALA A 31 -16.49 3.17 -20.49
CA ALA A 31 -17.48 3.31 -21.54
C ALA A 31 -16.87 3.31 -22.95
N ASP A 32 -15.66 3.82 -23.11
CA ASP A 32 -14.90 3.81 -24.36
C ASP A 32 -14.14 2.50 -24.63
N GLN A 33 -14.30 1.52 -23.73
CA GLN A 33 -13.67 0.20 -23.77
C GLN A 33 -12.13 0.20 -23.73
N LYS A 34 -11.49 1.34 -23.48
CA LYS A 34 -10.03 1.45 -23.47
C LYS A 34 -9.40 0.83 -22.22
N LYS A 35 -10.16 0.78 -21.12
CA LYS A 35 -9.66 0.19 -19.87
C LYS A 35 -10.63 -0.85 -19.33
N ARG A 36 -10.08 -2.01 -18.99
CA ARG A 36 -10.81 -3.10 -18.34
C ARG A 36 -10.01 -3.62 -17.16
N ILE A 37 -10.69 -3.71 -16.01
CA ILE A 37 -10.12 -4.30 -14.79
C ILE A 37 -10.98 -5.50 -14.42
N GLN A 38 -10.36 -6.63 -14.19
CA GLN A 38 -11.05 -7.84 -13.77
C GLN A 38 -10.38 -8.42 -12.53
N PHE A 39 -11.18 -8.76 -11.55
CA PHE A 39 -10.79 -9.49 -10.35
C PHE A 39 -11.56 -10.81 -10.33
N ASN A 40 -10.86 -11.90 -10.04
CA ASN A 40 -11.45 -13.22 -9.85
C ASN A 40 -11.25 -13.66 -8.40
N ASP A 41 -12.21 -14.41 -7.86
CA ASP A 41 -12.12 -15.06 -6.54
C ASP A 41 -11.76 -14.09 -5.40
N ILE A 42 -12.45 -12.94 -5.33
CA ILE A 42 -12.26 -11.96 -4.27
C ILE A 42 -12.80 -12.55 -2.96
N LYS A 43 -12.00 -12.47 -1.92
CA LYS A 43 -12.37 -12.81 -0.55
C LYS A 43 -11.91 -11.72 0.37
N ALA A 44 -12.72 -11.39 1.36
CA ALA A 44 -12.35 -10.44 2.40
C ALA A 44 -12.92 -10.89 3.75
N MET A 45 -12.18 -10.60 4.79
CA MET A 45 -12.61 -10.79 6.17
C MET A 45 -12.19 -9.57 6.99
N ALA A 46 -13.05 -9.17 7.89
CA ALA A 46 -12.73 -8.16 8.89
C ALA A 46 -13.28 -8.58 10.24
N GLU A 47 -12.43 -8.59 11.25
CA GLU A 47 -12.80 -8.78 12.64
C GLU A 47 -12.45 -7.51 13.40
N TYR A 48 -13.41 -6.98 14.17
CA TYR A 48 -13.28 -5.73 14.90
C TYR A 48 -13.60 -5.93 16.37
N GLN A 49 -12.73 -5.41 17.22
CA GLN A 49 -12.96 -5.28 18.65
C GLN A 49 -12.77 -3.81 19.02
N PRO A 50 -13.87 -3.03 19.14
CA PRO A 50 -13.79 -1.62 19.51
C PRO A 50 -13.06 -1.42 20.83
N ILE A 51 -12.22 -0.40 20.91
CA ILE A 51 -11.53 -0.02 22.15
C ILE A 51 -12.38 1.03 22.83
N LYS A 52 -12.94 0.66 23.99
CA LYS A 52 -13.93 1.49 24.70
C LYS A 52 -13.44 2.92 25.00
N GLU A 53 -12.16 3.05 25.29
CA GLU A 53 -11.52 4.34 25.64
C GLU A 53 -11.14 5.18 24.42
N TRP A 54 -11.09 4.59 23.23
CA TRP A 54 -10.64 5.20 21.98
C TRP A 54 -11.62 4.89 20.85
N ASP A 55 -12.64 5.73 20.75
CA ASP A 55 -13.85 5.50 19.94
C ASP A 55 -13.59 5.36 18.42
N LEU A 56 -12.47 5.91 17.92
CA LEU A 56 -12.05 5.77 16.53
C LEU A 56 -11.07 4.61 16.29
N LEU A 57 -10.69 3.88 17.35
CA LEU A 57 -9.71 2.82 17.26
C LEU A 57 -10.32 1.46 17.62
N SER A 58 -9.84 0.44 16.92
CA SER A 58 -10.21 -0.96 17.17
C SER A 58 -8.99 -1.85 17.07
N THR A 59 -9.05 -3.01 17.71
CA THR A 59 -8.14 -4.12 17.43
C THR A 59 -8.83 -5.14 16.52
N GLY A 60 -8.05 -6.06 15.96
CA GLY A 60 -8.56 -7.13 15.14
C GLY A 60 -7.74 -7.35 13.89
N GLN A 61 -8.21 -8.28 13.09
CA GLN A 61 -7.58 -8.68 11.83
C GLN A 61 -8.51 -8.38 10.66
N GLN A 62 -7.94 -7.84 9.61
CA GLN A 62 -8.64 -7.59 8.35
C GLN A 62 -7.77 -8.10 7.21
N TRP A 63 -8.38 -8.68 6.22
CA TRP A 63 -7.67 -9.02 5.00
C TRP A 63 -8.59 -9.01 3.80
N ILE A 64 -8.01 -8.71 2.66
CA ILE A 64 -8.63 -8.87 1.35
C ILE A 64 -7.65 -9.58 0.44
N ALA A 65 -8.16 -10.52 -0.34
CA ALA A 65 -7.39 -11.28 -1.31
C ALA A 65 -8.19 -11.42 -2.61
N ALA A 66 -7.50 -11.56 -3.71
CA ALA A 66 -8.10 -12.04 -4.93
C ALA A 66 -7.16 -13.07 -5.59
N GLY A 67 -7.74 -13.93 -6.39
CA GLY A 67 -7.03 -14.78 -7.32
C GLY A 67 -6.44 -13.96 -8.46
N GLU A 68 -6.59 -14.43 -9.70
CA GLU A 68 -6.08 -13.68 -10.84
C GLU A 68 -6.77 -12.32 -10.99
N THR A 69 -5.94 -11.28 -11.06
CA THR A 69 -6.38 -9.91 -11.36
C THR A 69 -5.71 -9.45 -12.64
N SER A 70 -6.48 -8.90 -13.58
CA SER A 70 -5.96 -8.34 -14.83
C SER A 70 -6.41 -6.92 -15.04
N ILE A 71 -5.50 -6.09 -15.55
CA ILE A 71 -5.75 -4.73 -16.00
C ILE A 71 -5.32 -4.66 -17.46
N GLU A 72 -6.29 -4.48 -18.34
CA GLU A 72 -6.10 -4.26 -19.76
C GLU A 72 -6.28 -2.77 -20.05
N GLU A 73 -5.33 -2.17 -20.73
CA GLU A 73 -5.40 -0.77 -21.16
C GLU A 73 -4.97 -0.68 -22.63
N THR A 74 -5.90 -0.18 -23.46
CA THR A 74 -5.65 0.01 -24.90
C THR A 74 -5.39 1.48 -25.16
N ASP A 75 -4.22 1.79 -25.75
CA ASP A 75 -3.84 3.14 -26.13
C ASP A 75 -4.62 3.64 -27.37
N GLU A 76 -4.39 4.89 -27.74
CA GLU A 76 -5.03 5.52 -28.90
C GLU A 76 -4.67 4.86 -30.24
N GLN A 77 -3.57 4.10 -30.30
CA GLN A 77 -3.09 3.37 -31.47
C GLN A 77 -3.65 1.94 -31.54
N GLY A 78 -4.52 1.56 -30.57
CA GLY A 78 -5.12 0.23 -30.50
C GLY A 78 -4.20 -0.85 -29.93
N LYS A 79 -3.06 -0.47 -29.33
CA LYS A 79 -2.16 -1.41 -28.66
C LYS A 79 -2.65 -1.64 -27.24
N THR A 80 -2.84 -2.90 -26.86
CA THR A 80 -3.26 -3.29 -25.53
C THR A 80 -2.07 -3.67 -24.66
N ASN A 81 -1.99 -3.09 -23.47
CA ASN A 81 -1.11 -3.49 -22.39
C ASN A 81 -1.91 -4.28 -21.38
N LEU A 82 -1.36 -5.39 -20.95
CA LEU A 82 -1.98 -6.30 -19.97
C LEU A 82 -1.07 -6.46 -18.76
N LEU A 83 -1.53 -5.95 -17.62
CA LEU A 83 -0.94 -6.25 -16.31
C LEU A 83 -1.74 -7.39 -15.67
N THR A 84 -1.05 -8.44 -15.26
CA THR A 84 -1.66 -9.59 -14.57
C THR A 84 -0.94 -9.83 -13.25
N VAL A 85 -1.72 -10.12 -12.21
CA VAL A 85 -1.25 -10.61 -10.91
C VAL A 85 -2.02 -11.89 -10.62
N LYS A 86 -1.31 -13.01 -10.40
CA LYS A 86 -1.97 -14.33 -10.22
C LYS A 86 -2.72 -14.45 -8.91
N ASN A 87 -2.09 -14.01 -7.82
CA ASN A 87 -2.70 -13.94 -6.50
C ASN A 87 -2.21 -12.68 -5.80
N TRP A 88 -3.10 -12.04 -5.06
CA TRP A 88 -2.67 -10.99 -4.16
C TRP A 88 -3.46 -11.03 -2.86
N LYS A 89 -2.82 -10.56 -1.81
CA LYS A 89 -3.43 -10.47 -0.49
C LYS A 89 -2.89 -9.26 0.26
N ILE A 90 -3.79 -8.52 0.89
CA ILE A 90 -3.47 -7.48 1.87
C ILE A 90 -4.00 -7.95 3.22
N ASP A 91 -3.12 -8.03 4.21
CA ASP A 91 -3.46 -8.30 5.60
C ASP A 91 -3.19 -7.07 6.45
N LEU A 92 -4.10 -6.75 7.35
CA LEU A 92 -3.94 -5.73 8.36
C LEU A 92 -4.26 -6.36 9.73
N ASN A 93 -3.37 -6.20 10.69
CA ASN A 93 -3.55 -6.68 12.05
C ASN A 93 -3.26 -5.56 13.03
N THR A 94 -4.19 -5.29 13.93
CA THR A 94 -4.06 -4.27 14.98
C THR A 94 -4.16 -4.93 16.33
N VAL A 95 -3.16 -4.76 17.18
CA VAL A 95 -3.08 -5.33 18.52
C VAL A 95 -2.89 -4.22 19.54
N ARG A 96 -3.67 -4.27 20.63
CA ARG A 96 -3.47 -3.38 21.78
C ARG A 96 -2.45 -3.96 22.76
N LYS A 97 -1.51 -3.13 23.17
CA LYS A 97 -0.56 -3.43 24.26
C LYS A 97 -0.64 -2.31 25.30
N GLU A 98 -1.46 -2.50 26.31
CA GLU A 98 -1.73 -1.51 27.37
C GLU A 98 -2.25 -0.17 26.79
N ALA A 99 -1.44 0.89 26.85
CA ALA A 99 -1.75 2.22 26.31
C ALA A 99 -1.35 2.39 24.82
N PHE A 100 -0.75 1.37 24.20
CA PHE A 100 -0.22 1.43 22.85
C PHE A 100 -0.95 0.50 21.91
N LEU A 101 -0.85 0.82 20.61
CA LEU A 101 -1.26 -0.03 19.50
C LEU A 101 -0.05 -0.43 18.67
N ASP A 102 -0.03 -1.66 18.24
CA ASP A 102 0.83 -2.16 17.17
C ASP A 102 -0.05 -2.50 15.97
N LEU A 103 0.37 -2.05 14.80
CA LEU A 103 -0.31 -2.27 13.54
C LEU A 103 0.67 -2.90 12.56
N ALA A 104 0.31 -4.04 12.01
CA ALA A 104 1.09 -4.72 10.99
C ALA A 104 0.26 -4.81 9.70
N MET A 105 0.89 -4.50 8.57
CA MET A 105 0.31 -4.63 7.24
C MET A 105 1.24 -5.46 6.36
N ASN A 106 0.67 -6.45 5.68
CA ASN A 106 1.38 -7.26 4.70
C ASN A 106 0.67 -7.16 3.36
N LEU A 107 1.42 -6.88 2.30
CA LEU A 107 0.97 -6.99 0.93
C LEU A 107 1.78 -8.09 0.24
N ASN A 108 1.09 -9.08 -0.32
CA ASN A 108 1.68 -10.10 -1.17
C ASN A 108 1.10 -9.99 -2.58
N LEU A 109 1.96 -9.93 -3.58
CA LEU A 109 1.60 -10.04 -4.99
C LEU A 109 2.41 -11.18 -5.58
N GLU A 110 1.74 -12.17 -6.16
CA GLU A 110 2.38 -13.34 -6.78
C GLU A 110 2.22 -13.29 -8.30
N GLY A 111 3.25 -13.71 -9.01
CA GLY A 111 3.22 -13.87 -10.44
C GLY A 111 2.88 -12.60 -11.19
N THR A 112 3.45 -11.46 -10.78
CA THR A 112 3.23 -10.16 -11.42
C THR A 112 3.87 -10.15 -12.80
N GLN A 113 3.08 -9.78 -13.81
CA GLN A 113 3.49 -9.76 -15.20
C GLN A 113 2.89 -8.56 -15.93
N LEU A 114 3.69 -7.83 -16.69
CA LEU A 114 3.24 -6.81 -17.64
C LEU A 114 3.53 -7.27 -19.08
N ASN A 115 2.48 -7.59 -19.82
CA ASN A 115 2.57 -8.23 -21.13
C ASN A 115 3.36 -9.57 -21.02
N GLN A 116 4.59 -9.59 -21.55
CA GLN A 116 5.49 -10.75 -21.52
C GLN A 116 6.64 -10.59 -20.50
N ILE A 117 6.67 -9.49 -19.74
CA ILE A 117 7.72 -9.20 -18.78
C ILE A 117 7.27 -9.69 -17.41
N HIS A 118 7.98 -10.67 -16.85
CA HIS A 118 7.72 -11.18 -15.51
C HIS A 118 8.54 -10.40 -14.49
N PHE A 119 7.87 -9.92 -13.44
CA PHE A 119 8.52 -9.22 -12.31
C PHE A 119 8.76 -10.13 -11.12
N GLY A 120 8.06 -11.28 -11.05
CA GLY A 120 8.12 -12.19 -9.92
C GLY A 120 7.10 -11.87 -8.84
N ASP A 121 7.47 -12.17 -7.59
CA ASP A 121 6.60 -12.04 -6.42
C ASP A 121 7.09 -10.88 -5.54
N LEU A 122 6.17 -9.96 -5.20
CA LEU A 122 6.44 -8.84 -4.30
C LEU A 122 5.79 -9.11 -2.94
N ASN A 123 6.59 -8.97 -1.89
CA ASN A 123 6.12 -8.99 -0.51
C ASN A 123 6.52 -7.66 0.17
N LEU A 124 5.55 -6.96 0.75
CA LEU A 124 5.77 -5.75 1.52
C LEU A 124 5.26 -5.97 2.94
N ASN A 125 6.18 -6.02 3.90
CA ASN A 125 5.84 -6.05 5.31
C ASN A 125 6.07 -4.67 5.90
N THR A 126 5.03 -4.10 6.50
CA THR A 126 5.07 -2.80 7.16
C THR A 126 4.54 -2.95 8.57
N ALA A 127 5.22 -2.38 9.54
CA ALA A 127 4.75 -2.34 10.92
C ALA A 127 4.88 -0.93 11.50
N PHE A 128 3.88 -0.55 12.27
CA PHE A 128 3.84 0.64 13.10
C PHE A 128 3.64 0.17 14.52
N ASN A 129 4.65 0.28 15.35
CA ASN A 129 4.63 -0.22 16.71
C ASN A 129 4.70 0.94 17.71
N HIS A 130 4.23 0.67 18.92
CA HIS A 130 4.30 1.61 20.03
C HIS A 130 3.57 2.93 19.74
N LEU A 131 2.42 2.85 19.05
CA LEU A 131 1.56 4.00 18.78
C LEU A 131 0.74 4.33 20.02
N ASP A 132 0.94 5.48 20.67
CA ASP A 132 0.15 5.91 21.81
C ASP A 132 -1.32 6.07 21.42
N GLY A 133 -2.17 5.19 21.92
CA GLY A 133 -3.56 5.06 21.45
C GLY A 133 -4.39 6.29 21.74
N GLU A 134 -4.21 6.92 22.90
CA GLU A 134 -4.96 8.13 23.25
C GLU A 134 -4.59 9.29 22.32
N THR A 135 -3.31 9.53 22.11
CA THR A 135 -2.86 10.62 21.24
C THR A 135 -3.22 10.34 19.79
N LEU A 136 -3.11 9.09 19.32
CA LEU A 136 -3.55 8.69 17.99
C LEU A 136 -5.05 8.95 17.80
N ASN A 137 -5.89 8.57 18.77
CA ASN A 137 -7.33 8.82 18.71
C ASN A 137 -7.64 10.32 18.62
N GLN A 138 -6.94 11.17 19.40
CA GLN A 138 -7.07 12.62 19.35
C GLN A 138 -6.66 13.20 17.98
N VAL A 139 -5.55 12.71 17.38
CA VAL A 139 -5.10 13.12 16.03
C VAL A 139 -6.15 12.78 14.99
N LEU A 140 -6.74 11.57 15.06
CA LEU A 140 -7.79 11.16 14.13
C LEU A 140 -9.04 12.01 14.28
N HIS A 141 -9.49 12.31 15.50
CA HIS A 141 -10.62 13.23 15.72
C HIS A 141 -10.35 14.62 15.11
N ALA A 142 -9.17 15.17 15.34
CA ALA A 142 -8.79 16.45 14.78
C ALA A 142 -8.81 16.42 13.23
N LYS A 143 -8.29 15.34 12.62
CA LYS A 143 -8.25 15.20 11.17
C LYS A 143 -9.61 15.01 10.54
N PHE A 144 -10.49 14.18 11.13
CA PHE A 144 -11.84 13.97 10.63
C PHE A 144 -12.77 15.19 10.78
N ALA A 145 -12.44 16.14 11.65
CA ALA A 145 -13.18 17.39 11.81
C ALA A 145 -12.83 18.45 10.76
N GLN A 146 -11.80 18.21 9.92
CA GLN A 146 -11.30 19.19 8.95
C GLN A 146 -11.70 18.87 7.51
N THR A 147 -11.69 19.90 6.66
CA THR A 147 -11.71 19.77 5.20
C THR A 147 -10.32 19.35 4.68
N GLU A 148 -10.28 18.55 3.61
CA GLU A 148 -9.08 17.85 3.11
C GLU A 148 -7.82 18.71 2.92
N ASP A 149 -7.94 20.00 2.60
CA ASP A 149 -6.81 20.88 2.26
C ASP A 149 -6.45 21.93 3.34
N ALA A 150 -7.00 21.82 4.55
CA ALA A 150 -6.69 22.78 5.60
C ALA A 150 -5.24 22.63 6.11
N PRO A 151 -4.47 23.72 6.29
CA PRO A 151 -3.16 23.65 6.91
C PRO A 151 -3.28 23.20 8.36
N LEU A 152 -2.24 22.50 8.86
CA LEU A 152 -2.19 22.06 10.25
C LEU A 152 -2.27 23.26 11.21
N THR A 153 -3.16 23.17 12.18
CA THR A 153 -3.27 24.14 13.26
C THR A 153 -2.17 23.96 14.31
N ASP A 154 -1.90 24.97 15.12
CA ASP A 154 -0.94 24.85 16.23
C ASP A 154 -1.32 23.73 17.23
N ALA A 155 -2.61 23.51 17.44
CA ALA A 155 -3.12 22.43 18.29
C ALA A 155 -2.79 21.04 17.70
N GLU A 156 -2.93 20.86 16.40
CA GLU A 156 -2.57 19.59 15.72
C GLU A 156 -1.07 19.36 15.71
N ILE A 157 -0.28 20.42 15.49
CA ILE A 157 1.18 20.34 15.61
C ILE A 157 1.57 19.91 17.03
N ALA A 158 0.91 20.42 18.05
CA ALA A 158 1.15 20.02 19.43
C ALA A 158 0.77 18.55 19.69
N LEU A 159 -0.35 18.07 19.12
CA LEU A 159 -0.75 16.66 19.19
C LEU A 159 0.24 15.75 18.48
N LEU A 160 0.71 16.11 17.29
CA LEU A 160 1.74 15.36 16.56
C LEU A 160 3.05 15.29 17.35
N ARG A 161 3.46 16.39 17.98
CA ARG A 161 4.63 16.38 18.88
C ARG A 161 4.44 15.40 20.02
N LYS A 162 3.29 15.48 20.73
CA LYS A 162 2.96 14.57 21.83
C LYS A 162 2.99 13.10 21.35
N PHE A 163 2.48 12.82 20.14
CA PHE A 163 2.52 11.49 19.54
C PHE A 163 3.97 11.01 19.30
N PHE A 164 4.82 11.85 18.70
CA PHE A 164 6.22 11.49 18.43
C PHE A 164 7.07 11.41 19.71
N ASP A 165 6.74 12.16 20.77
CA ASP A 165 7.42 12.07 22.07
C ASP A 165 7.19 10.70 22.76
N LYS A 166 6.19 9.94 22.31
CA LYS A 166 5.96 8.55 22.74
C LYS A 166 6.82 7.53 22.02
N GLN A 167 7.71 7.97 21.14
CA GLN A 167 8.70 7.17 20.43
C GLN A 167 8.08 6.04 19.59
N PRO A 168 7.17 6.33 18.66
CA PRO A 168 6.63 5.34 17.75
C PRO A 168 7.75 4.71 16.91
N GLN A 169 7.53 3.45 16.51
CA GLN A 169 8.47 2.68 15.73
C GLN A 169 7.84 2.30 14.39
N PHE A 170 8.65 2.34 13.32
CA PHE A 170 8.24 2.00 11.97
C PHE A 170 9.19 0.96 11.41
N ALA A 171 8.65 -0.06 10.79
CA ALA A 171 9.40 -1.06 10.05
C ALA A 171 8.82 -1.20 8.65
N PHE A 172 9.69 -1.28 7.63
CA PHE A 172 9.31 -1.50 6.25
C PHE A 172 10.30 -2.47 5.60
N HIS A 173 9.82 -3.65 5.24
CA HIS A 173 10.62 -4.75 4.72
C HIS A 173 10.08 -5.23 3.37
N PRO A 174 10.40 -4.52 2.27
CA PRO A 174 10.08 -4.96 0.92
C PRO A 174 10.98 -6.12 0.49
N MET A 175 10.41 -7.10 -0.19
CA MET A 175 11.10 -8.20 -0.81
C MET A 175 10.52 -8.50 -2.18
N LEU A 176 11.36 -8.53 -3.20
CA LEU A 176 11.02 -8.98 -4.54
C LEU A 176 11.74 -10.31 -4.80
N THR A 177 10.99 -11.34 -5.14
CA THR A 177 11.53 -12.64 -5.56
C THR A 177 11.33 -12.79 -7.05
N THR A 178 12.41 -12.83 -7.81
CA THR A 178 12.44 -13.05 -9.25
C THR A 178 12.84 -14.50 -9.56
N GLN A 179 12.88 -14.88 -10.84
CA GLN A 179 13.40 -16.19 -11.24
C GLN A 179 14.91 -16.33 -10.96
N ALA A 180 15.65 -15.23 -11.00
CA ALA A 180 17.10 -15.21 -10.83
C ALA A 180 17.56 -15.03 -9.38
N GLY A 181 16.66 -14.70 -8.43
CA GLY A 181 17.03 -14.52 -7.03
C GLY A 181 16.13 -13.52 -6.30
N LYS A 182 16.66 -12.93 -5.23
CA LYS A 182 15.90 -12.05 -4.32
C LYS A 182 16.55 -10.68 -4.20
N LEU A 183 15.69 -9.68 -4.05
CA LEU A 183 16.03 -8.31 -3.65
C LEU A 183 15.23 -8.00 -2.39
N ALA A 184 15.87 -7.54 -1.34
CA ALA A 184 15.21 -7.19 -0.09
C ALA A 184 15.83 -5.95 0.53
N ALA A 185 15.04 -5.17 1.25
CA ALA A 185 15.53 -4.11 2.11
C ALA A 185 14.88 -4.23 3.49
N ASP A 186 15.62 -3.85 4.53
CA ASP A 186 15.13 -3.70 5.88
C ASP A 186 15.30 -2.24 6.29
N ILE A 187 14.20 -1.59 6.61
CA ILE A 187 14.16 -0.20 7.07
C ILE A 187 13.44 -0.20 8.40
N ASP A 188 14.19 0.01 9.50
CA ASP A 188 13.64 0.08 10.85
C ASP A 188 13.98 1.43 11.46
N VAL A 189 12.97 2.13 11.96
CA VAL A 189 13.07 3.48 12.49
C VAL A 189 12.34 3.58 13.83
N ALA A 190 13.03 4.08 14.85
CA ALA A 190 12.39 4.50 16.10
C ALA A 190 12.63 5.99 16.31
N VAL A 191 11.56 6.75 16.54
CA VAL A 191 11.63 8.20 16.74
C VAL A 191 12.19 8.50 18.13
N ALA A 192 13.14 9.44 18.22
CA ALA A 192 13.75 9.87 19.49
C ALA A 192 13.08 11.10 20.09
N THR A 193 12.62 12.02 19.24
CA THR A 193 12.12 13.33 19.67
C THR A 193 11.21 13.96 18.62
N SER A 194 10.29 14.79 19.09
CA SER A 194 9.45 15.64 18.25
C SER A 194 10.06 17.00 17.91
N ASP A 195 11.31 17.26 18.24
CA ASP A 195 11.95 18.55 17.94
C ASP A 195 12.16 18.75 16.44
N LEU A 196 11.09 19.20 15.77
CA LEU A 196 11.07 19.50 14.33
C LEU A 196 12.03 20.64 13.95
N ALA A 197 12.46 21.48 14.91
CA ALA A 197 13.48 22.50 14.65
C ALA A 197 14.83 21.86 14.29
N THR A 198 15.05 20.62 14.64
CA THR A 198 16.22 19.83 14.27
C THR A 198 16.27 19.54 12.78
N LEU A 199 15.09 19.38 12.11
CA LEU A 199 15.01 19.22 10.67
C LEU A 199 15.54 20.42 9.90
N SER A 200 15.19 21.63 10.35
CA SER A 200 15.64 22.87 9.72
C SER A 200 17.15 23.10 9.82
N ARG A 201 17.82 22.40 10.74
CA ARG A 201 19.27 22.44 10.94
C ARG A 201 20.04 21.34 10.19
N GLY A 202 19.36 20.56 9.35
CA GLY A 202 19.97 19.45 8.58
C GLY A 202 20.39 18.24 9.42
N LYS A 203 19.97 18.14 10.69
CA LYS A 203 20.31 17.06 11.60
C LYS A 203 19.22 15.97 11.61
N ILE A 204 18.83 15.47 10.44
CA ILE A 204 17.73 14.50 10.30
C ILE A 204 17.94 13.26 11.18
N PHE A 205 19.16 12.74 11.25
CA PHE A 205 19.43 11.51 12.02
C PHE A 205 19.30 11.68 13.54
N SER A 206 19.37 12.89 14.07
CA SER A 206 19.13 13.13 15.50
C SER A 206 17.66 13.03 15.92
N LEU A 207 16.75 12.95 14.97
CA LEU A 207 15.33 12.68 15.22
C LEU A 207 15.07 11.21 15.55
N PHE A 208 16.01 10.33 15.31
CA PHE A 208 15.84 8.91 15.46
C PHE A 208 16.68 8.36 16.61
N HIS A 209 16.04 7.57 17.47
CA HIS A 209 16.74 6.78 18.47
C HIS A 209 17.41 5.55 17.86
N HIS A 210 16.78 5.03 16.80
CA HIS A 210 17.24 3.87 16.06
C HIS A 210 16.91 4.06 14.58
N PHE A 211 17.89 3.82 13.73
CA PHE A 211 17.70 3.83 12.28
C PHE A 211 18.57 2.72 11.68
N ILE A 212 17.92 1.73 11.10
CA ILE A 212 18.58 0.66 10.34
C ILE A 212 18.11 0.77 8.89
N PHE A 213 19.08 0.69 8.00
CA PHE A 213 18.84 0.49 6.58
C PHE A 213 19.80 -0.59 6.08
N LYS A 214 19.23 -1.71 5.62
CA LYS A 214 19.99 -2.82 5.03
C LYS A 214 19.40 -3.14 3.67
N VAL A 215 20.26 -3.50 2.73
CA VAL A 215 19.86 -4.00 1.42
C VAL A 215 20.58 -5.31 1.17
N ASN A 216 19.80 -6.32 0.79
CA ASN A 216 20.28 -7.62 0.34
C ASN A 216 19.82 -7.82 -1.09
N ALA A 217 20.76 -8.08 -1.99
CA ALA A 217 20.44 -8.20 -3.40
C ALA A 217 21.28 -9.30 -4.06
N ASP A 218 20.62 -10.26 -4.66
CA ASP A 218 21.27 -11.21 -5.56
C ASP A 218 21.63 -10.48 -6.87
N LYS A 219 22.90 -10.59 -7.29
CA LYS A 219 23.36 -9.92 -8.51
C LYS A 219 22.55 -10.31 -9.73
N ALA A 220 22.17 -11.57 -9.87
CA ALA A 220 21.37 -12.04 -10.99
C ALA A 220 19.95 -11.42 -10.99
N ALA A 221 19.33 -11.29 -9.81
CA ALA A 221 18.03 -10.62 -9.67
C ALA A 221 18.11 -9.13 -10.02
N LEU A 222 19.19 -8.43 -9.64
CA LEU A 222 19.41 -7.03 -10.04
C LEU A 222 19.49 -6.89 -11.57
N VAL A 223 20.22 -7.78 -12.24
CA VAL A 223 20.32 -7.77 -13.70
C VAL A 223 18.98 -8.05 -14.36
N GLU A 224 18.20 -9.01 -13.84
CA GLU A 224 16.86 -9.33 -14.35
C GLU A 224 15.93 -8.13 -14.23
N VAL A 225 15.88 -7.48 -13.06
CA VAL A 225 15.04 -6.28 -12.83
C VAL A 225 15.49 -5.11 -13.71
N ALA A 226 16.79 -4.86 -13.83
CA ALA A 226 17.31 -3.82 -14.72
C ALA A 226 16.92 -4.07 -16.17
N SER A 227 17.06 -5.29 -16.67
CA SER A 227 16.64 -5.66 -18.03
C SER A 227 15.14 -5.51 -18.25
N ALA A 228 14.31 -5.85 -17.25
CA ALA A 228 12.88 -5.62 -17.32
C ALA A 228 12.54 -4.12 -17.39
N ALA A 229 13.21 -3.29 -16.60
CA ALA A 229 13.04 -1.84 -16.61
C ALA A 229 13.45 -1.21 -17.96
N GLU A 230 14.57 -1.65 -18.55
CA GLU A 230 15.01 -1.22 -19.90
C GLU A 230 13.96 -1.58 -20.97
N GLN A 231 13.44 -2.81 -20.96
CA GLN A 231 12.42 -3.22 -21.91
C GLN A 231 11.13 -2.38 -21.82
N ILE A 232 10.76 -1.92 -20.61
CA ILE A 232 9.63 -1.02 -20.42
C ILE A 232 9.97 0.36 -20.96
N SER A 233 11.15 0.91 -20.61
CA SER A 233 11.60 2.23 -21.05
C SER A 233 11.67 2.32 -22.58
N GLU A 234 12.31 1.36 -23.26
CA GLU A 234 12.37 1.31 -24.71
C GLU A 234 10.98 1.28 -25.38
N LYS A 235 10.03 0.51 -24.78
CA LYS A 235 8.65 0.48 -25.28
C LYS A 235 7.95 1.82 -25.11
N VAL A 236 8.19 2.53 -24.00
CA VAL A 236 7.61 3.85 -23.74
C VAL A 236 8.19 4.90 -24.69
N GLU A 237 9.52 4.93 -24.85
CA GLU A 237 10.20 5.86 -25.74
C GLU A 237 9.78 5.67 -27.21
N LYS A 238 9.67 4.42 -27.67
CA LYS A 238 9.21 4.11 -29.02
C LYS A 238 7.78 4.59 -29.24
N THR A 239 6.89 4.38 -28.27
CA THR A 239 5.51 4.86 -28.34
C THR A 239 5.44 6.40 -28.38
N GLN A 240 6.30 7.11 -27.65
CA GLN A 240 6.37 8.58 -27.70
C GLN A 240 6.93 9.09 -29.02
N ALA A 241 7.96 8.42 -29.57
CA ALA A 241 8.54 8.77 -30.86
C ALA A 241 7.52 8.59 -31.99
N ASP A 242 6.76 7.49 -31.98
CA ASP A 242 5.72 7.23 -32.97
C ASP A 242 4.61 8.29 -32.88
N ARG A 243 4.16 8.69 -31.69
CA ARG A 243 3.19 9.79 -31.50
C ARG A 243 3.69 11.12 -32.06
N THR A 244 4.98 11.42 -31.86
CA THR A 244 5.57 12.66 -32.33
C THR A 244 5.68 12.66 -33.88
N ALA A 245 5.94 11.50 -34.47
CA ALA A 245 5.99 11.35 -35.94
C ALA A 245 4.59 11.51 -36.57
N GLU A 246 3.56 10.92 -36.00
CA GLU A 246 2.16 11.03 -36.47
C GLU A 246 1.62 12.47 -36.38
N MET A 247 1.91 13.20 -35.28
CA MET A 247 1.53 14.60 -35.16
C MET A 247 2.16 15.47 -36.28
N LYS A 248 3.42 15.21 -36.66
CA LYS A 248 4.09 15.93 -37.74
C LYS A 248 3.53 15.62 -39.12
N VAL A 249 2.96 14.43 -39.32
CA VAL A 249 2.36 14.05 -40.63
C VAL A 249 0.96 14.68 -40.76
N ASN A 250 0.22 14.86 -39.66
CA ASN A 250 -1.11 15.47 -39.69
C ASN A 250 -1.09 17.00 -39.80
N ASP A 251 0.05 17.65 -39.49
CA ASP A 251 0.25 19.10 -39.60
C ASP A 251 0.87 19.53 -40.98
N SER A 252 1.11 18.62 -41.89
CA SER A 252 1.65 18.85 -43.23
C SER A 252 0.60 18.57 -44.29
#